data_f8d0de03c4f2b14d9345b78b82087c99
#
_entry.id   f8d0de03c4f2b14d9345b78b82087c99
#
_cell.length_a   1.000
_cell.length_b   1.000
_cell.length_c   1.000
_cell.angle_alpha   90.00
_cell.angle_beta   90.00
_cell.angle_gamma   90.00
#
_symmetry.space_group_name_H-M   'P 1'
#
loop_
_entity.id
_entity.type
_entity.pdbx_description
1 polymer ?
#
loop_
_entity_poly.entity_id
_entity_poly.type
_entity_poly.pdbx_seq_one_letter_code
_entity_poly.pdbx_strand_id
1 'polypeptide(L)'
;MTLITYRTRVHFADGVLEEALRSEMELNGKRRPLIIAEEPHITGDMSDRFLSSFPIRVRAECFSAVPHRASETAARSIAELYRQSGCDLLIAYGSNRAMDLAKVARVAIAYDEPIEALSTEEGGAQRITDLLPDLYSVPSILGFASAITDYTRVKVDHGGQVLLSSRHLIPTVAICDPTLTIGASPEQSACAAAGILARSVDGYLSPSYNPPADGMALDALRRVVDNVQRVVQDDDLKARREMMASGLNSSLALHNGPRAVHAICNAVAAVSSNPIDPSALGGVLIPQLARTYEQAGVNRVAELRNSLSLARGEELSDGLTRIVASLPLAQSLSDLGVSGTSLARAADLAARDRAIANAPLHLSARRIRAMLEAAHGQLEAKKTANA
;
A
#
# COMPACT_ATOMS: atom_id res chain seq x y z
N MET A 1 3.41 5.52 -25.35
CA MET A 1 4.73 4.89 -25.06
C MET A 1 4.82 4.74 -23.55
N THR A 2 5.09 3.54 -23.04
CA THR A 2 5.23 3.28 -21.60
C THR A 2 6.71 3.21 -21.26
N LEU A 3 7.17 4.03 -20.32
CA LEU A 3 8.51 3.91 -19.74
C LEU A 3 8.42 2.93 -18.55
N ILE A 4 9.20 1.86 -18.59
CA ILE A 4 9.24 0.84 -17.53
C ILE A 4 10.61 0.95 -16.85
N THR A 5 10.62 1.22 -15.54
CA THR A 5 11.84 1.35 -14.76
C THR A 5 11.61 0.83 -13.35
N TYR A 6 12.44 -0.12 -12.91
CA TYR A 6 12.47 -0.60 -11.53
C TYR A 6 13.77 -0.12 -10.89
N ARG A 7 13.69 0.81 -9.94
CA ARG A 7 14.85 1.53 -9.40
C ARG A 7 15.29 1.05 -8.02
N THR A 8 14.42 0.40 -7.26
CA THR A 8 14.76 -0.08 -5.92
C THR A 8 15.66 -1.31 -5.99
N ARG A 9 16.72 -1.32 -5.22
CA ARG A 9 17.44 -2.56 -4.90
C ARG A 9 16.65 -3.32 -3.84
N VAL A 10 16.36 -4.58 -4.08
CA VAL A 10 15.57 -5.42 -3.17
C VAL A 10 16.42 -6.57 -2.67
N HIS A 11 16.64 -6.61 -1.36
CA HIS A 11 17.16 -7.79 -0.68
C HIS A 11 15.96 -8.63 -0.23
N PHE A 12 15.92 -9.89 -0.64
CA PHE A 12 14.80 -10.78 -0.37
C PHE A 12 15.29 -12.16 0.02
N ALA A 13 15.25 -12.47 1.31
CA ALA A 13 15.51 -13.81 1.85
C ALA A 13 15.04 -13.89 3.30
N ASP A 14 14.85 -15.11 3.83
CA ASP A 14 14.61 -15.31 5.25
C ASP A 14 15.86 -14.94 6.04
N GLY A 15 15.73 -14.08 7.05
CA GLY A 15 16.85 -13.65 7.90
C GLY A 15 17.85 -12.74 7.21
N VAL A 16 17.45 -12.02 6.16
CA VAL A 16 18.39 -11.17 5.38
C VAL A 16 18.64 -9.81 6.02
N LEU A 17 17.84 -9.42 7.02
CA LEU A 17 17.86 -8.07 7.60
C LEU A 17 19.26 -7.63 8.00
N GLU A 18 19.95 -8.44 8.79
CA GLU A 18 21.23 -8.09 9.43
C GLU A 18 22.35 -7.91 8.40
N GLU A 19 22.42 -8.81 7.43
CA GLU A 19 23.43 -8.77 6.37
C GLU A 19 23.15 -7.62 5.40
N ALA A 20 21.90 -7.49 4.94
CA ALA A 20 21.52 -6.48 3.97
C ALA A 20 21.68 -5.07 4.52
N LEU A 21 21.21 -4.81 5.74
CA LEU A 21 21.27 -3.48 6.35
C LEU A 21 22.73 -3.06 6.58
N ARG A 22 23.55 -3.96 7.14
CA ARG A 22 24.97 -3.71 7.36
C ARG A 22 25.70 -3.43 6.07
N SER A 23 25.54 -4.31 5.08
CA SER A 23 26.21 -4.21 3.77
C SER A 23 25.85 -2.91 3.06
N GLU A 24 24.54 -2.57 2.99
CA GLU A 24 24.10 -1.35 2.31
C GLU A 24 24.59 -0.08 3.00
N MET A 25 24.59 -0.04 4.34
CA MET A 25 25.11 1.10 5.09
C MET A 25 26.63 1.25 4.93
N GLU A 26 27.39 0.16 4.97
CA GLU A 26 28.85 0.18 4.80
C GLU A 26 29.24 0.59 3.38
N LEU A 27 28.62 0.01 2.36
CA LEU A 27 28.87 0.33 0.95
C LEU A 27 28.60 1.79 0.62
N ASN A 28 27.57 2.37 1.22
CA ASN A 28 27.16 3.76 0.97
C ASN A 28 27.71 4.74 2.03
N GLY A 29 28.57 4.28 2.94
CA GLY A 29 29.23 5.11 3.96
C GLY A 29 28.29 5.72 4.99
N LYS A 30 27.07 5.17 5.18
CA LYS A 30 26.04 5.70 6.07
C LYS A 30 26.37 5.38 7.54
N ARG A 31 26.25 6.37 8.42
CA ARG A 31 26.63 6.26 9.84
C ARG A 31 25.60 6.87 10.81
N ARG A 32 24.69 7.70 10.36
CA ARG A 32 23.71 8.41 11.18
C ARG A 32 22.30 8.27 10.62
N PRO A 33 21.70 7.07 10.69
CA PRO A 33 20.34 6.88 10.23
C PRO A 33 19.34 7.55 11.19
N LEU A 34 18.28 8.12 10.63
CA LEU A 34 17.05 8.44 11.33
C LEU A 34 16.02 7.35 11.02
N ILE A 35 15.65 6.61 12.07
CA ILE A 35 14.67 5.52 12.01
C ILE A 35 13.27 6.12 12.16
N ILE A 36 12.36 5.78 11.26
CA ILE A 36 10.93 6.11 11.32
C ILE A 36 10.19 4.80 11.50
N ALA A 37 9.61 4.57 12.67
CA ALA A 37 8.93 3.32 13.00
C ALA A 37 7.79 3.56 14.00
N GLU A 38 6.72 2.78 13.90
CA GLU A 38 5.65 2.79 14.89
C GLU A 38 6.16 2.19 16.22
N GLU A 39 5.64 2.68 17.34
CA GLU A 39 6.07 2.30 18.69
C GLU A 39 6.21 0.78 18.92
N PRO A 40 5.28 -0.09 18.46
CA PRO A 40 5.46 -1.53 18.63
C PRO A 40 6.70 -2.12 17.94
N HIS A 41 7.25 -1.44 16.92
CA HIS A 41 8.42 -1.90 16.16
C HIS A 41 9.76 -1.45 16.78
N ILE A 42 9.72 -0.53 17.74
CA ILE A 42 10.91 -0.01 18.45
C ILE A 42 11.01 -0.50 19.89
N THR A 43 10.18 -1.47 20.27
CA THR A 43 10.15 -2.10 21.60
C THR A 43 10.19 -3.62 21.46
N GLY A 44 10.82 -4.29 22.42
CA GLY A 44 10.91 -5.76 22.48
C GLY A 44 11.93 -6.40 21.52
N ASP A 45 11.91 -7.74 21.43
CA ASP A 45 12.92 -8.55 20.76
C ASP A 45 13.17 -8.17 19.30
N MET A 46 12.13 -7.78 18.58
CA MET A 46 12.23 -7.37 17.17
C MET A 46 12.97 -6.04 17.03
N SER A 47 12.79 -5.12 17.98
CA SER A 47 13.58 -3.88 18.06
C SER A 47 15.04 -4.19 18.30
N ASP A 48 15.33 -5.06 19.27
CA ASP A 48 16.70 -5.45 19.63
C ASP A 48 17.42 -6.10 18.44
N ARG A 49 16.73 -6.99 17.73
CA ARG A 49 17.22 -7.59 16.50
C ARG A 49 17.52 -6.54 15.43
N PHE A 50 16.58 -5.61 15.20
CA PHE A 50 16.75 -4.53 14.22
C PHE A 50 17.93 -3.61 14.59
N LEU A 51 18.03 -3.18 15.84
CA LEU A 51 19.12 -2.31 16.31
C LEU A 51 20.48 -3.01 16.29
N SER A 52 20.53 -4.32 16.57
CA SER A 52 21.77 -5.12 16.51
C SER A 52 22.27 -5.34 15.07
N SER A 53 21.43 -5.12 14.07
CA SER A 53 21.81 -5.25 12.65
C SER A 53 22.65 -4.08 12.13
N PHE A 54 22.77 -2.98 12.88
CA PHE A 54 23.58 -1.84 12.47
C PHE A 54 25.09 -2.11 12.56
N PRO A 55 25.90 -1.51 11.65
CA PRO A 55 27.35 -1.54 11.75
C PRO A 55 27.83 -0.91 13.07
N ILE A 56 29.01 -1.35 13.53
CA ILE A 56 29.66 -0.75 14.70
C ILE A 56 29.86 0.76 14.50
N ARG A 57 29.61 1.56 15.56
CA ARG A 57 29.73 3.03 15.58
C ARG A 57 28.63 3.78 14.82
N VAL A 58 27.53 3.15 14.45
CA VAL A 58 26.33 3.83 13.97
C VAL A 58 25.67 4.56 15.14
N ARG A 59 25.25 5.81 14.91
CA ARG A 59 24.45 6.61 15.85
C ARG A 59 23.08 6.82 15.23
N ALA A 60 22.11 6.05 15.64
CA ALA A 60 20.75 6.11 15.15
C ALA A 60 19.92 7.07 16.00
N GLU A 61 19.13 7.90 15.35
CA GLU A 61 18.02 8.64 15.95
C GLU A 61 16.72 7.91 15.62
N CYS A 62 15.65 8.15 16.40
CA CYS A 62 14.37 7.49 16.18
C CYS A 62 13.21 8.49 16.27
N PHE A 63 12.28 8.37 15.32
CA PHE A 63 10.99 9.06 15.34
C PHE A 63 9.87 8.02 15.39
N SER A 64 9.14 7.96 16.51
CA SER A 64 8.08 6.95 16.75
C SER A 64 6.66 7.50 16.67
N ALA A 65 6.49 8.81 16.66
CA ALA A 65 5.17 9.45 16.59
C ALA A 65 4.55 9.38 15.20
N VAL A 66 4.51 8.17 14.59
CA VAL A 66 4.00 7.92 13.25
C VAL A 66 2.47 8.04 13.25
N PRO A 67 1.88 9.04 12.55
CA PRO A 67 0.44 9.21 12.50
C PRO A 67 -0.22 8.13 11.64
N HIS A 68 -1.55 7.96 11.77
CA HIS A 68 -2.32 7.04 10.93
C HIS A 68 -2.20 7.33 9.42
N ARG A 69 -1.99 8.59 9.07
CA ARG A 69 -1.73 9.04 7.70
C ARG A 69 -0.54 9.96 7.73
N ALA A 70 0.35 9.82 6.78
CA ALA A 70 1.47 10.75 6.63
C ALA A 70 0.94 12.19 6.62
N SER A 71 1.54 13.07 7.41
CA SER A 71 1.16 14.48 7.52
C SER A 71 2.36 15.39 7.29
N GLU A 72 2.09 16.58 6.79
CA GLU A 72 3.12 17.60 6.58
C GLU A 72 3.79 17.98 7.89
N THR A 73 3.00 18.22 8.95
CA THR A 73 3.52 18.51 10.30
C THR A 73 4.51 17.46 10.77
N ALA A 74 4.16 16.16 10.74
CA ALA A 74 5.07 15.08 11.17
C ALA A 74 6.32 15.00 10.27
N ALA A 75 6.16 15.19 8.95
CA ALA A 75 7.28 15.18 8.03
C ALA A 75 8.25 16.36 8.27
N ARG A 76 7.74 17.55 8.59
CA ARG A 76 8.56 18.72 8.99
C ARG A 76 9.30 18.47 10.31
N SER A 77 8.66 17.85 11.30
CA SER A 77 9.33 17.48 12.56
C SER A 77 10.47 16.47 12.31
N ILE A 78 10.27 15.50 11.43
CA ILE A 78 11.33 14.57 11.01
C ILE A 78 12.47 15.31 10.29
N ALA A 79 12.13 16.25 9.39
CA ALA A 79 13.13 17.02 8.65
C ALA A 79 13.99 17.87 9.60
N GLU A 80 13.39 18.45 10.63
CA GLU A 80 14.11 19.21 11.67
C GLU A 80 15.03 18.29 12.47
N LEU A 81 14.54 17.16 12.97
CA LEU A 81 15.34 16.17 13.68
C LEU A 81 16.51 15.65 12.84
N TYR A 82 16.26 15.35 11.56
CA TYR A 82 17.29 14.91 10.61
C TYR A 82 18.44 15.92 10.49
N ARG A 83 18.11 17.21 10.35
CA ARG A 83 19.11 18.29 10.22
C ARG A 83 19.86 18.52 11.55
N GLN A 84 19.15 18.59 12.66
CA GLN A 84 19.73 18.84 14.01
C GLN A 84 20.69 17.73 14.42
N SER A 85 20.34 16.48 14.17
CA SER A 85 21.17 15.31 14.50
C SER A 85 22.24 15.00 13.44
N GLY A 86 22.26 15.75 12.32
CA GLY A 86 23.18 15.53 11.22
C GLY A 86 23.06 14.14 10.61
N CYS A 87 21.82 13.65 10.47
CA CYS A 87 21.54 12.35 9.87
C CYS A 87 21.93 12.31 8.39
N ASP A 88 22.27 11.13 7.89
CA ASP A 88 22.73 10.91 6.50
C ASP A 88 21.88 9.87 5.74
N LEU A 89 20.89 9.27 6.41
CA LEU A 89 20.02 8.22 5.89
C LEU A 89 18.68 8.25 6.62
N LEU A 90 17.59 7.93 5.91
CA LEU A 90 16.31 7.59 6.51
C LEU A 90 16.10 6.07 6.42
N ILE A 91 15.61 5.45 7.50
CA ILE A 91 15.20 4.05 7.51
C ILE A 91 13.73 4.00 7.96
N ALA A 92 12.85 3.54 7.10
CA ALA A 92 11.45 3.27 7.45
C ALA A 92 11.30 1.80 7.84
N TYR A 93 11.00 1.53 9.11
CA TYR A 93 10.83 0.17 9.62
C TYR A 93 9.40 -0.04 10.12
N GLY A 94 8.73 -1.06 9.62
CA GLY A 94 7.37 -1.39 10.06
C GLY A 94 6.33 -1.46 8.93
N SER A 95 5.24 -0.72 9.08
CA SER A 95 4.10 -0.73 8.16
C SER A 95 4.23 0.29 7.02
N ASN A 96 3.25 0.27 6.10
CA ASN A 96 3.13 1.30 5.06
C ASN A 96 3.09 2.73 5.62
N ARG A 97 2.60 2.92 6.84
CA ARG A 97 2.49 4.25 7.49
C ARG A 97 3.86 4.88 7.72
N ALA A 98 4.81 4.10 8.26
CA ALA A 98 6.19 4.55 8.45
C ALA A 98 6.86 4.87 7.11
N MET A 99 6.65 4.03 6.09
CA MET A 99 7.24 4.20 4.77
C MET A 99 6.66 5.40 4.02
N ASP A 100 5.35 5.61 4.08
CA ASP A 100 4.70 6.78 3.50
C ASP A 100 5.18 8.07 4.17
N LEU A 101 5.25 8.09 5.51
CA LEU A 101 5.76 9.24 6.25
C LEU A 101 7.22 9.53 5.91
N ALA A 102 8.05 8.49 5.76
CA ALA A 102 9.45 8.64 5.39
C ALA A 102 9.62 9.24 3.99
N LYS A 103 8.77 8.86 3.02
CA LYS A 103 8.77 9.50 1.69
C LYS A 103 8.44 10.98 1.76
N VAL A 104 7.42 11.37 2.55
CA VAL A 104 7.05 12.78 2.75
C VAL A 104 8.18 13.52 3.47
N ALA A 105 8.80 12.91 4.48
CA ALA A 105 9.93 13.47 5.22
C ALA A 105 11.13 13.78 4.29
N ARG A 106 11.44 12.90 3.34
CA ARG A 106 12.48 13.16 2.31
C ARG A 106 12.22 14.46 1.57
N VAL A 107 10.96 14.67 1.17
CA VAL A 107 10.55 15.91 0.49
C VAL A 107 10.72 17.10 1.42
N ALA A 108 10.26 17.00 2.67
CA ALA A 108 10.40 18.08 3.67
C ALA A 108 11.87 18.39 4.04
N ILE A 109 12.79 17.42 3.89
CA ILE A 109 14.23 17.64 4.09
C ILE A 109 14.84 18.41 2.92
N ALA A 110 14.43 18.09 1.69
CA ALA A 110 15.03 18.63 0.47
C ALA A 110 14.40 19.95 0.00
N TYR A 111 13.15 20.24 0.40
CA TYR A 111 12.37 21.38 -0.07
C TYR A 111 11.74 22.14 1.10
N ASP A 112 11.94 23.45 1.13
CA ASP A 112 11.38 24.34 2.17
C ASP A 112 9.97 24.83 1.84
N GLU A 113 9.55 24.72 0.57
CA GLU A 113 8.22 25.12 0.12
C GLU A 113 7.11 24.22 0.71
N PRO A 114 5.85 24.70 0.76
CA PRO A 114 4.72 23.87 1.20
C PRO A 114 4.62 22.59 0.38
N ILE A 115 4.35 21.46 1.06
CA ILE A 115 4.27 20.15 0.38
C ILE A 115 3.17 20.13 -0.68
N GLU A 116 2.08 20.87 -0.47
CA GLU A 116 1.00 21.01 -1.45
C GLU A 116 1.49 21.52 -2.81
N ALA A 117 2.45 22.45 -2.81
CA ALA A 117 3.04 22.99 -4.04
C ALA A 117 3.82 21.92 -4.85
N LEU A 118 4.21 20.82 -4.21
CA LEU A 118 4.88 19.67 -4.85
C LEU A 118 3.90 18.54 -5.18
N SER A 119 2.61 18.77 -5.04
CA SER A 119 1.59 17.78 -5.38
C SER A 119 1.56 17.47 -6.88
N THR A 120 1.02 16.31 -7.20
CA THR A 120 0.82 15.89 -8.60
C THR A 120 -0.13 16.85 -9.34
N GLU A 121 -1.10 17.42 -8.63
CA GLU A 121 -2.04 18.43 -9.11
C GLU A 121 -1.33 19.72 -9.56
N GLU A 122 -0.28 20.11 -8.83
CA GLU A 122 0.53 21.32 -9.09
C GLU A 122 1.77 21.02 -9.97
N GLY A 123 1.85 19.84 -10.59
CA GLY A 123 2.98 19.47 -11.44
C GLY A 123 4.25 19.09 -10.69
N GLY A 124 4.14 18.77 -9.39
CA GLY A 124 5.26 18.46 -8.50
C GLY A 124 6.08 17.25 -8.91
N ALA A 125 5.52 16.32 -9.69
CA ALA A 125 6.22 15.12 -10.14
C ALA A 125 7.53 15.41 -10.89
N GLN A 126 7.61 16.54 -11.60
CA GLN A 126 8.81 17.00 -12.35
C GLN A 126 9.75 17.85 -11.48
N ARG A 127 9.22 18.44 -10.41
CA ARG A 127 9.96 19.30 -9.48
C ARG A 127 10.69 18.50 -8.39
N ILE A 128 10.16 17.35 -8.01
CA ILE A 128 10.83 16.43 -7.08
C ILE A 128 11.95 15.70 -7.83
N THR A 129 13.20 16.03 -7.47
CA THR A 129 14.42 15.55 -8.13
C THR A 129 15.20 14.55 -7.26
N ASP A 130 16.43 14.23 -7.64
CA ASP A 130 17.37 13.34 -6.94
C ASP A 130 18.09 13.98 -5.73
N LEU A 131 17.69 15.19 -5.33
CA LEU A 131 18.18 15.85 -4.12
C LEU A 131 17.65 15.20 -2.83
N LEU A 132 16.71 14.25 -2.93
CA LEU A 132 16.14 13.57 -1.77
C LEU A 132 17.19 12.71 -1.07
N PRO A 133 17.22 12.71 0.29
CA PRO A 133 18.09 11.79 1.05
C PRO A 133 17.77 10.33 0.72
N ASP A 134 18.74 9.44 0.91
CA ASP A 134 18.53 8.00 0.77
C ASP A 134 17.47 7.51 1.76
N LEU A 135 16.66 6.55 1.31
CA LEU A 135 15.66 5.88 2.12
C LEU A 135 15.81 4.37 1.97
N TYR A 136 15.99 3.69 3.09
CA TYR A 136 15.89 2.25 3.18
C TYR A 136 14.55 1.88 3.79
N SER A 137 13.81 0.99 3.15
CA SER A 137 12.54 0.48 3.63
C SER A 137 12.68 -0.95 4.12
N VAL A 138 12.20 -1.22 5.33
CA VAL A 138 12.23 -2.53 5.99
C VAL A 138 10.81 -2.89 6.40
N PRO A 139 10.01 -3.49 5.52
CA PRO A 139 8.64 -3.87 5.84
C PRO A 139 8.59 -5.03 6.83
N SER A 140 7.78 -4.88 7.88
CA SER A 140 7.43 -5.95 8.82
C SER A 140 6.01 -6.48 8.60
N ILE A 141 5.40 -6.16 7.47
CA ILE A 141 4.07 -6.60 7.07
C ILE A 141 4.11 -7.27 5.70
N LEU A 142 3.20 -8.20 5.44
CA LEU A 142 3.13 -8.94 4.17
C LEU A 142 2.59 -8.09 3.01
N GLY A 143 1.67 -7.19 3.31
CA GLY A 143 0.95 -6.37 2.32
C GLY A 143 1.56 -5.00 2.03
N PHE A 144 2.87 -4.87 2.14
CA PHE A 144 3.56 -3.61 1.88
C PHE A 144 3.43 -3.17 0.41
N ALA A 145 3.24 -1.87 0.22
CA ALA A 145 3.32 -1.24 -1.11
C ALA A 145 4.32 -0.09 -1.09
N SER A 146 4.28 0.70 -0.03
CA SER A 146 5.08 1.93 0.08
C SER A 146 6.59 1.68 0.13
N ALA A 147 7.03 0.44 0.40
CA ALA A 147 8.44 0.06 0.36
C ALA A 147 9.11 0.21 -1.01
N ILE A 148 8.33 0.21 -2.10
CA ILE A 148 8.89 0.19 -3.46
C ILE A 148 8.11 1.06 -4.47
N THR A 149 7.04 1.75 -4.04
CA THR A 149 6.25 2.60 -4.94
C THR A 149 6.80 4.02 -5.03
N ASP A 150 6.49 4.69 -6.13
CA ASP A 150 6.93 6.03 -6.51
C ASP A 150 5.98 7.15 -6.07
N TYR A 151 5.02 6.84 -5.20
CA TYR A 151 4.02 7.79 -4.74
C TYR A 151 3.76 7.65 -3.23
N THR A 152 3.17 8.67 -2.66
CA THR A 152 2.59 8.69 -1.31
C THR A 152 1.50 9.74 -1.21
N ARG A 153 0.59 9.59 -0.26
CA ARG A 153 -0.40 10.62 0.07
C ARG A 153 -0.05 11.29 1.39
N VAL A 154 -0.26 12.58 1.43
CA VAL A 154 0.05 13.38 2.62
C VAL A 154 -1.13 14.29 2.97
N LYS A 155 -1.46 14.34 4.26
CA LYS A 155 -2.37 15.34 4.82
C LYS A 155 -1.60 16.64 4.97
N VAL A 156 -2.04 17.69 4.29
CA VAL A 156 -1.44 19.03 4.39
C VAL A 156 -2.05 19.85 5.52
N ASP A 157 -1.30 20.81 6.03
CA ASP A 157 -1.69 21.56 7.24
C ASP A 157 -2.92 22.45 7.04
N HIS A 158 -3.15 22.94 5.83
CA HIS A 158 -4.32 23.73 5.46
C HIS A 158 -5.59 22.90 5.17
N GLY A 159 -5.53 21.59 5.40
CA GLY A 159 -6.62 20.64 5.24
C GLY A 159 -6.63 19.95 3.89
N GLY A 160 -7.18 18.73 3.88
CA GLY A 160 -7.19 17.88 2.68
C GLY A 160 -5.99 16.93 2.60
N GLN A 161 -5.99 16.17 1.52
CA GLN A 161 -4.89 15.25 1.17
C GLN A 161 -4.43 15.55 -0.26
N VAL A 162 -3.13 15.54 -0.47
CA VAL A 162 -2.51 15.64 -1.80
C VAL A 162 -1.73 14.37 -2.12
N LEU A 163 -1.60 14.09 -3.41
CA LEU A 163 -0.77 13.01 -3.93
C LEU A 163 0.59 13.56 -4.32
N LEU A 164 1.65 13.01 -3.75
CA LEU A 164 3.01 13.17 -4.24
C LEU A 164 3.36 11.96 -5.10
N SER A 165 3.84 12.18 -6.30
CA SER A 165 4.31 11.11 -7.19
C SER A 165 5.54 11.57 -7.94
N SER A 166 6.63 10.84 -7.80
CA SER A 166 7.87 11.03 -8.55
C SER A 166 8.71 9.75 -8.46
N ARG A 167 9.38 9.40 -9.56
CA ARG A 167 10.36 8.30 -9.55
C ARG A 167 11.44 8.43 -8.46
N HIS A 168 11.67 9.64 -7.95
CA HIS A 168 12.65 9.93 -6.90
C HIS A 168 12.11 9.62 -5.50
N LEU A 169 10.79 9.42 -5.32
CA LEU A 169 10.20 8.97 -4.07
C LEU A 169 10.40 7.47 -3.81
N ILE A 170 10.76 6.69 -4.83
CA ILE A 170 11.05 5.28 -4.65
C ILE A 170 12.19 5.13 -3.62
N PRO A 171 12.03 4.28 -2.58
CA PRO A 171 13.12 3.98 -1.66
C PRO A 171 14.36 3.45 -2.40
N THR A 172 15.55 3.83 -1.95
CA THR A 172 16.82 3.41 -2.55
C THR A 172 17.04 1.91 -2.39
N VAL A 173 16.64 1.38 -1.22
CA VAL A 173 16.77 -0.03 -0.85
C VAL A 173 15.47 -0.50 -0.18
N ALA A 174 15.06 -1.72 -0.49
CA ALA A 174 14.02 -2.44 0.24
C ALA A 174 14.59 -3.74 0.79
N ILE A 175 14.43 -3.99 2.10
CA ILE A 175 14.89 -5.20 2.76
C ILE A 175 13.66 -6.00 3.16
N CYS A 176 13.35 -7.00 2.36
CA CYS A 176 12.17 -7.86 2.50
C CYS A 176 12.57 -9.18 3.17
N ASP A 177 12.48 -9.21 4.48
CA ASP A 177 12.78 -10.38 5.30
C ASP A 177 11.46 -10.99 5.83
N PRO A 178 11.01 -12.16 5.32
CA PRO A 178 9.78 -12.79 5.76
C PRO A 178 9.72 -13.09 7.26
N THR A 179 10.88 -13.29 7.91
CA THR A 179 10.94 -13.56 9.35
C THR A 179 10.47 -12.39 10.21
N LEU A 180 10.50 -11.15 9.69
CA LEU A 180 9.98 -9.96 10.36
C LEU A 180 8.45 -9.94 10.46
N THR A 181 7.77 -10.82 9.75
CA THR A 181 6.31 -10.90 9.73
C THR A 181 5.75 -12.02 10.62
N ILE A 182 6.61 -12.83 11.23
CA ILE A 182 6.21 -13.90 12.16
C ILE A 182 5.52 -13.28 13.37
N GLY A 183 4.44 -13.92 13.85
CA GLY A 183 3.65 -13.44 14.97
C GLY A 183 2.63 -12.34 14.61
N ALA A 184 2.52 -11.94 13.35
CA ALA A 184 1.42 -11.09 12.93
C ALA A 184 0.08 -11.81 13.08
N SER A 185 -0.95 -11.11 13.58
CA SER A 185 -2.26 -11.74 13.82
C SER A 185 -2.90 -12.27 12.52
N PRO A 186 -3.82 -13.24 12.63
CA PRO A 186 -4.62 -13.70 11.50
C PRO A 186 -5.29 -12.56 10.73
N GLU A 187 -5.82 -11.56 11.43
CA GLU A 187 -6.48 -10.39 10.83
C GLU A 187 -5.50 -9.50 10.07
N GLN A 188 -4.30 -9.26 10.62
CA GLN A 188 -3.25 -8.51 9.94
C GLN A 188 -2.80 -9.22 8.67
N SER A 189 -2.62 -10.54 8.73
CA SER A 189 -2.25 -11.35 7.58
C SER A 189 -3.34 -11.38 6.51
N ALA A 190 -4.61 -11.48 6.93
CA ALA A 190 -5.77 -11.40 6.05
C ALA A 190 -5.92 -9.99 5.39
N CYS A 191 -5.74 -8.92 6.15
CA CYS A 191 -5.71 -7.55 5.61
C CYS A 191 -4.63 -7.40 4.54
N ALA A 192 -3.43 -7.93 4.79
CA ALA A 192 -2.35 -7.92 3.81
C ALA A 192 -2.75 -8.61 2.51
N ALA A 193 -3.34 -9.82 2.61
CA ALA A 193 -3.85 -10.57 1.46
C ALA A 193 -4.91 -9.79 0.68
N ALA A 194 -5.87 -9.19 1.36
CA ALA A 194 -6.93 -8.38 0.75
C ALA A 194 -6.35 -7.18 -0.03
N GLY A 195 -5.36 -6.49 0.57
CA GLY A 195 -4.65 -5.40 -0.11
C GLY A 195 -3.89 -5.86 -1.35
N ILE A 196 -3.24 -7.03 -1.29
CA ILE A 196 -2.53 -7.62 -2.43
C ILE A 196 -3.53 -7.99 -3.55
N LEU A 197 -4.64 -8.67 -3.21
CA LEU A 197 -5.70 -9.00 -4.17
C LEU A 197 -6.23 -7.75 -4.88
N ALA A 198 -6.59 -6.72 -4.11
CA ALA A 198 -7.13 -5.48 -4.64
C ALA A 198 -6.16 -4.79 -5.62
N ARG A 199 -4.88 -4.65 -5.21
CA ARG A 199 -3.87 -4.03 -6.06
C ARG A 199 -3.59 -4.83 -7.33
N SER A 200 -3.48 -6.15 -7.22
CA SER A 200 -3.14 -7.01 -8.35
C SER A 200 -4.26 -7.06 -9.38
N VAL A 201 -5.52 -7.19 -8.95
CA VAL A 201 -6.68 -7.18 -9.87
C VAL A 201 -6.80 -5.84 -10.58
N ASP A 202 -6.78 -4.73 -9.82
CA ASP A 202 -6.93 -3.39 -10.39
C ASP A 202 -5.71 -2.99 -11.24
N GLY A 203 -4.51 -3.41 -10.83
CA GLY A 203 -3.27 -3.23 -11.58
C GLY A 203 -3.30 -3.93 -12.94
N TYR A 204 -3.70 -5.21 -12.96
CA TYR A 204 -3.81 -6.00 -14.19
C TYR A 204 -4.88 -5.47 -15.16
N LEU A 205 -6.02 -5.02 -14.63
CA LEU A 205 -7.11 -4.47 -15.45
C LEU A 205 -6.85 -3.04 -15.95
N SER A 206 -5.76 -2.41 -15.53
CA SER A 206 -5.38 -1.09 -16.02
C SER A 206 -5.21 -1.08 -17.56
N PRO A 207 -5.61 -0.01 -18.25
CA PRO A 207 -5.46 0.11 -19.70
C PRO A 207 -4.00 0.32 -20.14
N SER A 208 -3.07 0.56 -19.22
CA SER A 208 -1.66 0.77 -19.54
C SER A 208 -1.00 -0.51 -20.04
N TYR A 209 -0.37 -0.46 -21.19
CA TYR A 209 0.41 -1.59 -21.71
C TYR A 209 1.73 -1.75 -20.95
N ASN A 210 1.80 -2.73 -20.06
CA ASN A 210 2.99 -3.03 -19.26
C ASN A 210 3.09 -4.53 -18.96
N PRO A 211 3.61 -5.35 -19.93
CA PRO A 211 3.68 -6.80 -19.79
C PRO A 211 4.41 -7.29 -18.51
N PRO A 212 5.55 -6.69 -18.08
CA PRO A 212 6.14 -7.06 -16.79
C PRO A 212 5.20 -6.86 -15.61
N ALA A 213 4.50 -5.73 -15.53
CA ALA A 213 3.54 -5.45 -14.45
C ALA A 213 2.36 -6.44 -14.50
N ASP A 214 1.88 -6.78 -15.69
CA ASP A 214 0.82 -7.77 -15.86
C ASP A 214 1.25 -9.15 -15.30
N GLY A 215 2.44 -9.61 -15.67
CA GLY A 215 2.99 -10.88 -15.17
C GLY A 215 3.17 -10.89 -13.64
N MET A 216 3.65 -9.78 -13.07
CA MET A 216 3.79 -9.62 -11.63
C MET A 216 2.43 -9.64 -10.91
N ALA A 217 1.41 -8.98 -11.46
CA ALA A 217 0.07 -8.99 -10.90
C ALA A 217 -0.54 -10.39 -10.88
N LEU A 218 -0.42 -11.16 -11.96
CA LEU A 218 -0.94 -12.53 -12.06
C LEU A 218 -0.19 -13.49 -11.12
N ASP A 219 1.15 -13.38 -11.01
CA ASP A 219 1.92 -14.18 -10.08
C ASP A 219 1.58 -13.84 -8.61
N ALA A 220 1.38 -12.55 -8.31
CA ALA A 220 0.95 -12.12 -6.98
C ALA A 220 -0.40 -12.74 -6.58
N LEU A 221 -1.38 -12.76 -7.49
CA LEU A 221 -2.70 -13.37 -7.25
C LEU A 221 -2.59 -14.85 -6.96
N ARG A 222 -1.83 -15.60 -7.77
CA ARG A 222 -1.61 -17.03 -7.57
C ARG A 222 -1.00 -17.31 -6.19
N ARG A 223 0.07 -16.60 -5.83
CA ARG A 223 0.75 -16.78 -4.53
C ARG A 223 -0.16 -16.50 -3.34
N VAL A 224 -0.98 -15.45 -3.42
CA VAL A 224 -1.94 -15.12 -2.35
C VAL A 224 -2.93 -16.27 -2.16
N VAL A 225 -3.56 -16.73 -3.23
CA VAL A 225 -4.59 -17.78 -3.15
C VAL A 225 -4.01 -19.10 -2.62
N ASP A 226 -2.79 -19.45 -3.04
CA ASP A 226 -2.14 -20.69 -2.65
C ASP A 226 -1.65 -20.70 -1.18
N ASN A 227 -1.42 -19.51 -0.57
CA ASN A 227 -0.72 -19.44 0.72
C ASN A 227 -1.46 -18.71 1.83
N VAL A 228 -2.50 -17.91 1.56
CA VAL A 228 -3.13 -17.05 2.57
C VAL A 228 -3.69 -17.87 3.75
N GLN A 229 -4.32 -19.01 3.50
CA GLN A 229 -4.91 -19.84 4.57
C GLN A 229 -3.83 -20.37 5.52
N ARG A 230 -2.69 -20.83 5.00
CA ARG A 230 -1.56 -21.32 5.81
C ARG A 230 -0.94 -20.21 6.67
N VAL A 231 -0.89 -18.98 6.16
CA VAL A 231 -0.40 -17.83 6.94
C VAL A 231 -1.38 -17.44 8.04
N VAL A 232 -2.68 -17.46 7.74
CA VAL A 232 -3.73 -17.08 8.70
C VAL A 232 -3.90 -18.11 9.81
N GLN A 233 -3.76 -19.42 9.49
CA GLN A 233 -4.03 -20.52 10.42
C GLN A 233 -2.77 -21.00 11.15
N ASP A 234 -1.63 -21.10 10.46
CA ASP A 234 -0.47 -21.86 10.94
C ASP A 234 0.78 -20.99 11.18
N ASP A 235 0.76 -19.71 10.83
CA ASP A 235 1.94 -18.83 10.89
C ASP A 235 3.18 -19.39 10.13
N ASP A 236 2.94 -20.15 9.06
CA ASP A 236 3.96 -20.89 8.30
C ASP A 236 4.94 -19.95 7.60
N LEU A 237 6.23 -20.03 7.94
CA LEU A 237 7.27 -19.17 7.36
C LEU A 237 7.38 -19.31 5.84
N LYS A 238 7.20 -20.51 5.27
CA LYS A 238 7.23 -20.71 3.81
C LYS A 238 6.08 -19.96 3.14
N ALA A 239 4.88 -20.07 3.74
CA ALA A 239 3.72 -19.33 3.25
C ALA A 239 3.91 -17.83 3.43
N ARG A 240 4.53 -17.34 4.53
CA ARG A 240 4.87 -15.93 4.73
C ARG A 240 5.85 -15.43 3.67
N ARG A 241 6.85 -16.22 3.30
CA ARG A 241 7.77 -15.90 2.21
C ARG A 241 7.02 -15.72 0.88
N GLU A 242 6.12 -16.63 0.55
CA GLU A 242 5.31 -16.55 -0.67
C GLU A 242 4.37 -15.34 -0.65
N MET A 243 3.77 -15.04 0.50
CA MET A 243 2.92 -13.86 0.69
C MET A 243 3.72 -12.56 0.61
N MET A 244 4.94 -12.52 1.14
CA MET A 244 5.82 -11.34 1.01
C MET A 244 6.26 -11.12 -0.44
N ALA A 245 6.60 -12.20 -1.18
CA ALA A 245 6.85 -12.14 -2.61
C ALA A 245 5.63 -11.65 -3.39
N SER A 246 4.44 -12.09 -3.00
CA SER A 246 3.17 -11.60 -3.56
C SER A 246 2.99 -10.10 -3.29
N GLY A 247 3.28 -9.64 -2.07
CA GLY A 247 3.28 -8.21 -1.70
C GLY A 247 4.22 -7.39 -2.57
N LEU A 248 5.44 -7.87 -2.79
CA LEU A 248 6.44 -7.26 -3.67
C LEU A 248 5.92 -7.16 -5.11
N ASN A 249 5.46 -8.28 -5.69
CA ASN A 249 4.97 -8.33 -7.06
C ASN A 249 3.74 -7.45 -7.28
N SER A 250 2.76 -7.47 -6.35
CA SER A 250 1.58 -6.61 -6.43
C SER A 250 1.92 -5.13 -6.41
N SER A 251 2.99 -4.77 -5.72
CA SER A 251 3.45 -3.38 -5.61
C SER A 251 4.24 -2.93 -6.83
N LEU A 252 5.09 -3.80 -7.38
CA LEU A 252 5.77 -3.57 -8.66
C LEU A 252 4.78 -3.47 -9.83
N ALA A 253 3.64 -4.18 -9.76
CA ALA A 253 2.56 -4.07 -10.74
C ALA A 253 1.86 -2.69 -10.73
N LEU A 254 2.00 -1.90 -9.66
CA LEU A 254 1.49 -0.51 -9.58
C LEU A 254 2.43 0.53 -10.22
N HIS A 255 3.35 0.10 -11.06
CA HIS A 255 4.22 1.02 -11.79
C HIS A 255 3.37 2.10 -12.50
N ASN A 256 3.77 3.37 -12.38
CA ASN A 256 3.06 4.56 -12.83
C ASN A 256 1.87 5.01 -11.94
N GLY A 257 1.92 4.72 -10.65
CA GLY A 257 1.05 5.36 -9.66
C GLY A 257 -0.17 4.54 -9.23
N PRO A 258 -0.97 5.12 -8.34
CA PRO A 258 -2.13 4.46 -7.74
C PRO A 258 -3.23 4.18 -8.78
N ARG A 259 -4.09 3.19 -8.47
CA ARG A 259 -5.19 2.73 -9.31
C ARG A 259 -6.56 3.13 -8.75
N ALA A 260 -7.61 2.76 -9.46
CA ALA A 260 -8.98 3.14 -9.12
C ALA A 260 -9.41 2.65 -7.73
N VAL A 261 -9.12 1.39 -7.38
CA VAL A 261 -9.44 0.86 -6.04
C VAL A 261 -8.79 1.69 -4.94
N HIS A 262 -7.56 2.14 -5.15
CA HIS A 262 -6.83 2.96 -4.20
C HIS A 262 -7.48 4.34 -3.99
N ALA A 263 -7.93 4.99 -5.08
CA ALA A 263 -8.67 6.25 -5.01
C ALA A 263 -9.98 6.11 -4.22
N ILE A 264 -10.72 5.02 -4.47
CA ILE A 264 -11.99 4.76 -3.80
C ILE A 264 -11.75 4.45 -2.32
N CYS A 265 -10.76 3.61 -1.98
CA CYS A 265 -10.39 3.34 -0.58
C CYS A 265 -10.01 4.62 0.17
N ASN A 266 -9.22 5.49 -0.44
CA ASN A 266 -8.82 6.76 0.17
C ASN A 266 -10.01 7.70 0.40
N ALA A 267 -10.93 7.78 -0.57
CA ALA A 267 -12.14 8.60 -0.45
C ALA A 267 -13.06 8.11 0.67
N VAL A 268 -13.27 6.79 0.77
CA VAL A 268 -14.05 6.18 1.87
C VAL A 268 -13.38 6.45 3.21
N ALA A 269 -12.08 6.21 3.31
CA ALA A 269 -11.32 6.46 4.53
C ALA A 269 -11.30 7.96 4.91
N ALA A 270 -11.37 8.90 3.95
CA ALA A 270 -11.39 10.34 4.21
C ALA A 270 -12.69 10.84 4.82
N VAL A 271 -13.82 10.14 4.56
CA VAL A 271 -15.14 10.51 5.10
C VAL A 271 -15.53 9.67 6.32
N SER A 272 -14.72 8.68 6.70
CA SER A 272 -14.95 7.82 7.85
C SER A 272 -14.56 8.53 9.14
N SER A 273 -15.38 8.37 10.19
CA SER A 273 -15.13 8.95 11.51
C SER A 273 -13.95 8.26 12.22
N ASN A 274 -13.77 6.97 11.96
CA ASN A 274 -12.70 6.16 12.55
C ASN A 274 -11.62 5.85 11.52
N PRO A 275 -10.36 5.68 11.93
CA PRO A 275 -9.31 5.18 11.07
C PRO A 275 -9.64 3.78 10.55
N ILE A 276 -9.59 3.58 9.23
CA ILE A 276 -9.81 2.28 8.60
C ILE A 276 -8.55 1.92 7.81
N ASP A 277 -8.13 0.65 7.90
CA ASP A 277 -7.01 0.13 7.11
C ASP A 277 -7.41 0.11 5.62
N PRO A 278 -6.64 0.75 4.73
CA PRO A 278 -6.92 0.76 3.30
C PRO A 278 -6.94 -0.63 2.66
N SER A 279 -6.22 -1.61 3.23
CA SER A 279 -6.20 -2.99 2.74
C SER A 279 -7.50 -3.71 3.03
N ALA A 280 -8.08 -3.47 4.23
CA ALA A 280 -9.41 -3.99 4.58
C ALA A 280 -10.49 -3.42 3.67
N LEU A 281 -10.44 -2.10 3.40
CA LEU A 281 -11.31 -1.46 2.41
C LEU A 281 -11.14 -2.08 1.02
N GLY A 282 -9.90 -2.35 0.61
CA GLY A 282 -9.59 -3.00 -0.66
C GLY A 282 -10.27 -4.37 -0.79
N GLY A 283 -10.25 -5.16 0.28
CA GLY A 283 -10.92 -6.47 0.32
C GLY A 283 -12.43 -6.38 0.10
N VAL A 284 -13.10 -5.44 0.75
CA VAL A 284 -14.55 -5.21 0.61
C VAL A 284 -14.90 -4.64 -0.76
N LEU A 285 -14.06 -3.77 -1.32
CA LEU A 285 -14.38 -3.03 -2.55
C LEU A 285 -14.00 -3.76 -3.84
N ILE A 286 -12.95 -4.61 -3.82
CA ILE A 286 -12.48 -5.23 -5.06
C ILE A 286 -13.49 -6.16 -5.73
N PRO A 287 -14.30 -6.97 -5.00
CA PRO A 287 -15.36 -7.76 -5.63
C PRO A 287 -16.41 -6.89 -6.34
N GLN A 288 -16.76 -5.75 -5.76
CA GLN A 288 -17.76 -4.83 -6.35
C GLN A 288 -17.20 -4.08 -7.57
N LEU A 289 -15.92 -3.71 -7.51
CA LEU A 289 -15.23 -3.11 -8.65
C LEU A 289 -15.11 -4.10 -9.81
N ALA A 290 -14.73 -5.35 -9.53
CA ALA A 290 -14.68 -6.43 -10.52
C ALA A 290 -16.05 -6.65 -11.16
N ARG A 291 -17.13 -6.72 -10.39
CA ARG A 291 -18.51 -6.82 -10.89
C ARG A 291 -18.88 -5.67 -11.81
N THR A 292 -18.47 -4.45 -11.44
CA THR A 292 -18.71 -3.26 -12.28
C THR A 292 -17.98 -3.37 -13.62
N TYR A 293 -16.76 -3.93 -13.63
CA TYR A 293 -15.98 -4.13 -14.85
C TYR A 293 -16.54 -5.27 -15.73
N GLU A 294 -16.96 -6.38 -15.12
CA GLU A 294 -17.60 -7.50 -15.81
C GLU A 294 -18.91 -7.07 -16.51
N GLN A 295 -19.77 -6.35 -15.80
CA GLN A 295 -21.04 -5.82 -16.35
C GLN A 295 -20.83 -4.84 -17.50
N ALA A 296 -19.68 -4.16 -17.52
CA ALA A 296 -19.31 -3.24 -18.60
C ALA A 296 -18.58 -3.94 -19.76
N GLY A 297 -18.37 -5.26 -19.69
CA GLY A 297 -17.69 -6.03 -20.73
C GLY A 297 -16.19 -5.74 -20.83
N VAL A 298 -15.54 -5.38 -19.70
CA VAL A 298 -14.08 -5.18 -19.69
C VAL A 298 -13.38 -6.50 -20.02
N ASN A 299 -12.52 -6.46 -21.02
CA ASN A 299 -11.70 -7.61 -21.41
C ASN A 299 -10.60 -7.91 -20.38
N ARG A 300 -9.86 -9.01 -20.56
CA ARG A 300 -8.72 -9.43 -19.72
C ARG A 300 -9.09 -10.07 -18.36
N VAL A 301 -10.36 -10.44 -18.15
CA VAL A 301 -10.75 -11.15 -16.90
C VAL A 301 -10.42 -12.64 -16.91
N ALA A 302 -10.18 -13.24 -18.08
CA ALA A 302 -9.92 -14.68 -18.20
C ALA A 302 -8.63 -15.12 -17.49
N GLU A 303 -7.55 -14.37 -17.67
CA GLU A 303 -6.26 -14.63 -17.03
C GLU A 303 -6.32 -14.44 -15.52
N LEU A 304 -7.10 -13.47 -15.03
CA LEU A 304 -7.36 -13.28 -13.60
C LEU A 304 -8.08 -14.49 -13.00
N ARG A 305 -9.10 -15.02 -13.69
CA ARG A 305 -9.81 -16.23 -13.26
C ARG A 305 -8.85 -17.41 -13.10
N ASN A 306 -7.95 -17.62 -14.06
CA ASN A 306 -6.95 -18.68 -14.00
C ASN A 306 -5.99 -18.48 -12.82
N SER A 307 -5.46 -17.26 -12.61
CA SER A 307 -4.54 -16.96 -11.51
C SER A 307 -5.17 -17.08 -10.12
N LEU A 308 -6.49 -16.90 -10.02
CA LEU A 308 -7.28 -17.08 -8.81
C LEU A 308 -7.81 -18.50 -8.64
N SER A 309 -7.49 -19.42 -9.55
CA SER A 309 -7.97 -20.82 -9.55
C SER A 309 -9.50 -20.91 -9.46
N LEU A 310 -10.23 -20.05 -10.20
CA LEU A 310 -11.68 -20.03 -10.18
C LEU A 310 -12.25 -21.22 -10.96
N ALA A 311 -13.42 -21.66 -10.55
CA ALA A 311 -14.14 -22.72 -11.24
C ALA A 311 -14.55 -22.28 -12.67
N ARG A 312 -14.73 -23.27 -13.57
CA ARG A 312 -15.18 -22.99 -14.93
C ARG A 312 -16.57 -22.34 -14.92
N GLY A 313 -16.65 -21.13 -15.48
CA GLY A 313 -17.90 -20.34 -15.52
C GLY A 313 -18.14 -19.48 -14.27
N GLU A 314 -17.30 -19.55 -13.25
CA GLU A 314 -17.38 -18.65 -12.09
C GLU A 314 -16.99 -17.24 -12.51
N GLU A 315 -17.81 -16.24 -12.15
CA GLU A 315 -17.49 -14.84 -12.40
C GLU A 315 -16.33 -14.38 -11.49
N LEU A 316 -15.51 -13.44 -11.97
CA LEU A 316 -14.37 -12.89 -11.21
C LEU A 316 -14.84 -12.28 -9.88
N SER A 317 -15.92 -11.52 -9.90
CA SER A 317 -16.49 -10.88 -8.73
C SER A 317 -16.98 -11.88 -7.67
N ASP A 318 -17.56 -13.00 -8.10
CA ASP A 318 -18.05 -14.05 -7.19
C ASP A 318 -16.87 -14.82 -6.58
N GLY A 319 -15.86 -15.14 -7.37
CA GLY A 319 -14.63 -15.76 -6.89
C GLY A 319 -13.87 -14.88 -5.89
N LEU A 320 -13.74 -13.59 -6.15
CA LEU A 320 -13.15 -12.64 -5.21
C LEU A 320 -13.98 -12.53 -3.91
N THR A 321 -15.31 -12.48 -4.02
CA THR A 321 -16.20 -12.50 -2.86
C THR A 321 -15.96 -13.73 -2.00
N ARG A 322 -15.90 -14.92 -2.61
CA ARG A 322 -15.66 -16.19 -1.91
C ARG A 322 -14.28 -16.20 -1.22
N ILE A 323 -13.23 -15.72 -1.90
CA ILE A 323 -11.88 -15.66 -1.33
C ILE A 323 -11.87 -14.73 -0.11
N VAL A 324 -12.39 -13.51 -0.23
CA VAL A 324 -12.44 -12.54 0.88
C VAL A 324 -13.30 -13.06 2.03
N ALA A 325 -14.44 -13.71 1.76
CA ALA A 325 -15.31 -14.27 2.78
C ALA A 325 -14.66 -15.44 3.58
N SER A 326 -13.62 -16.07 3.03
CA SER A 326 -12.87 -17.10 3.73
C SER A 326 -11.81 -16.55 4.70
N LEU A 327 -11.62 -15.25 4.73
CA LEU A 327 -10.63 -14.57 5.57
C LEU A 327 -11.29 -13.93 6.80
N PRO A 328 -10.59 -13.81 7.93
CA PRO A 328 -11.08 -13.14 9.14
C PRO A 328 -11.08 -11.60 8.94
N LEU A 329 -11.95 -11.11 8.06
CA LEU A 329 -12.09 -9.71 7.68
C LEU A 329 -13.54 -9.25 7.72
N ALA A 330 -13.73 -7.94 7.84
CA ALA A 330 -15.02 -7.31 7.58
C ALA A 330 -15.50 -7.62 6.15
N GLN A 331 -16.78 -7.95 6.01
CA GLN A 331 -17.38 -8.35 4.73
C GLN A 331 -18.12 -7.20 4.04
N SER A 332 -18.38 -6.09 4.75
CA SER A 332 -19.07 -4.93 4.26
C SER A 332 -18.44 -3.63 4.75
N LEU A 333 -18.75 -2.52 4.09
CA LEU A 333 -18.38 -1.18 4.58
C LEU A 333 -19.07 -0.86 5.91
N SER A 334 -20.27 -1.41 6.15
CA SER A 334 -20.97 -1.29 7.42
C SER A 334 -20.20 -1.94 8.57
N ASP A 335 -19.61 -3.15 8.36
CA ASP A 335 -18.80 -3.84 9.36
C ASP A 335 -17.51 -3.06 9.70
N LEU A 336 -16.99 -2.27 8.74
CA LEU A 336 -15.88 -1.35 8.94
C LEU A 336 -16.29 -0.03 9.62
N GLY A 337 -17.57 0.13 9.97
CA GLY A 337 -18.09 1.34 10.62
C GLY A 337 -18.27 2.54 9.66
N VAL A 338 -18.29 2.33 8.36
CA VAL A 338 -18.58 3.39 7.38
C VAL A 338 -20.05 3.72 7.40
N SER A 339 -20.41 5.00 7.62
CA SER A 339 -21.80 5.42 7.60
C SER A 339 -22.37 5.45 6.18
N GLY A 340 -23.58 4.91 5.99
CA GLY A 340 -24.31 4.97 4.72
C GLY A 340 -24.55 6.41 4.22
N THR A 341 -24.64 7.38 5.14
CA THR A 341 -24.82 8.81 4.80
C THR A 341 -23.57 9.44 4.19
N SER A 342 -22.39 8.86 4.40
CA SER A 342 -21.12 9.35 3.86
C SER A 342 -20.78 8.85 2.45
N LEU A 343 -21.49 7.83 1.94
CA LEU A 343 -21.17 7.17 0.67
C LEU A 343 -21.25 8.11 -0.55
N ALA A 344 -22.21 9.02 -0.56
CA ALA A 344 -22.32 10.01 -1.65
C ALA A 344 -21.08 10.91 -1.69
N ARG A 345 -20.65 11.43 -0.53
CA ARG A 345 -19.45 12.26 -0.42
C ARG A 345 -18.18 11.48 -0.79
N ALA A 346 -18.08 10.23 -0.36
CA ALA A 346 -16.97 9.35 -0.76
C ALA A 346 -16.91 9.16 -2.28
N ALA A 347 -18.05 8.93 -2.92
CA ALA A 347 -18.13 8.77 -4.37
C ALA A 347 -17.71 10.03 -5.13
N ASP A 348 -18.12 11.22 -4.66
CA ASP A 348 -17.74 12.50 -5.26
C ASP A 348 -16.22 12.77 -5.12
N LEU A 349 -15.65 12.46 -3.96
CA LEU A 349 -14.21 12.58 -3.73
C LEU A 349 -13.43 11.62 -4.63
N ALA A 350 -13.83 10.34 -4.69
CA ALA A 350 -13.18 9.34 -5.51
C ALA A 350 -13.23 9.71 -7.00
N ALA A 351 -14.36 10.19 -7.50
CA ALA A 351 -14.52 10.56 -8.91
C ALA A 351 -13.61 11.73 -9.35
N ARG A 352 -13.17 12.56 -8.40
CA ARG A 352 -12.24 13.69 -8.65
C ARG A 352 -10.77 13.27 -8.53
N ASP A 353 -10.48 12.10 -7.98
CA ASP A 353 -9.11 11.62 -7.83
C ASP A 353 -8.54 11.22 -9.20
N ARG A 354 -7.33 11.73 -9.53
CA ARG A 354 -6.67 11.43 -10.81
C ARG A 354 -6.40 9.94 -11.01
N ALA A 355 -6.23 9.17 -9.95
CA ALA A 355 -6.02 7.73 -10.03
C ALA A 355 -7.22 6.98 -10.66
N ILE A 356 -8.42 7.56 -10.64
CA ILE A 356 -9.60 7.03 -11.35
C ILE A 356 -9.41 6.95 -12.87
N ALA A 357 -8.60 7.83 -13.44
CA ALA A 357 -8.30 7.81 -14.87
C ALA A 357 -7.52 6.54 -15.29
N ASN A 358 -6.93 5.82 -14.35
CA ASN A 358 -6.25 4.54 -14.58
C ASN A 358 -7.22 3.34 -14.60
N ALA A 359 -8.53 3.55 -14.43
CA ALA A 359 -9.53 2.49 -14.57
C ALA A 359 -9.74 2.11 -16.03
N PRO A 360 -10.08 0.83 -16.33
CA PRO A 360 -10.35 0.37 -17.71
C PRO A 360 -11.64 0.95 -18.29
N LEU A 361 -12.46 1.61 -17.49
CA LEU A 361 -13.67 2.30 -17.91
C LEU A 361 -13.88 3.57 -17.10
N HIS A 362 -14.69 4.50 -17.63
CA HIS A 362 -15.02 5.73 -16.90
C HIS A 362 -15.89 5.43 -15.66
N LEU A 363 -15.36 5.73 -14.48
CA LEU A 363 -16.01 5.60 -13.19
C LEU A 363 -16.59 6.96 -12.74
N SER A 364 -17.83 7.26 -13.14
CA SER A 364 -18.53 8.44 -12.65
C SER A 364 -18.87 8.35 -11.16
N ALA A 365 -19.09 9.47 -10.48
CA ALA A 365 -19.54 9.50 -9.08
C ALA A 365 -20.80 8.65 -8.85
N ARG A 366 -21.75 8.67 -9.80
CA ARG A 366 -22.97 7.82 -9.74
C ARG A 366 -22.61 6.32 -9.72
N ARG A 367 -21.69 5.89 -10.58
CA ARG A 367 -21.27 4.48 -10.66
C ARG A 367 -20.51 4.04 -9.42
N ILE A 368 -19.59 4.89 -8.93
CA ILE A 368 -18.87 4.66 -7.69
C ILE A 368 -19.84 4.58 -6.51
N ARG A 369 -20.82 5.48 -6.42
CA ARG A 369 -21.83 5.47 -5.37
C ARG A 369 -22.63 4.16 -5.35
N ALA A 370 -23.12 3.70 -6.51
CA ALA A 370 -23.86 2.43 -6.61
C ALA A 370 -23.00 1.25 -6.12
N MET A 371 -21.72 1.23 -6.46
CA MET A 371 -20.75 0.24 -5.99
C MET A 371 -20.55 0.31 -4.46
N LEU A 372 -20.43 1.50 -3.89
CA LEU A 372 -20.28 1.70 -2.44
C LEU A 372 -21.56 1.29 -1.67
N GLU A 373 -22.75 1.59 -2.21
CA GLU A 373 -24.03 1.15 -1.64
C GLU A 373 -24.15 -0.39 -1.65
N ALA A 374 -23.69 -1.05 -2.71
CA ALA A 374 -23.64 -2.50 -2.78
C ALA A 374 -22.65 -3.08 -1.73
N ALA A 375 -21.46 -2.49 -1.64
CA ALA A 375 -20.43 -2.87 -0.66
C ALA A 375 -20.85 -2.61 0.80
N HIS A 376 -21.75 -1.68 1.04
CA HIS A 376 -22.28 -1.35 2.37
C HIS A 376 -23.33 -2.35 2.87
N GLY A 377 -23.90 -3.20 2.01
CA GLY A 377 -24.98 -4.14 2.37
C GLY A 377 -26.39 -3.52 2.28
N GLN A 378 -26.57 -2.28 1.87
CA GLN A 378 -27.89 -1.61 1.80
C GLN A 378 -28.82 -2.19 0.72
N LEU A 379 -28.28 -2.82 -0.31
CA LEU A 379 -29.08 -3.41 -1.40
C LEU A 379 -29.81 -4.69 -0.98
N GLU A 380 -29.21 -5.47 -0.09
CA GLU A 380 -29.87 -6.69 0.43
C GLU A 380 -30.99 -6.36 1.42
N ALA A 381 -30.77 -5.36 2.30
CA ALA A 381 -31.79 -4.89 3.22
C ALA A 381 -33.04 -4.31 2.52
N LYS A 382 -32.87 -3.68 1.36
CA LYS A 382 -34.00 -3.19 0.55
C LYS A 382 -34.75 -4.33 -0.19
N LYS A 383 -34.07 -5.40 -0.58
CA LYS A 383 -34.71 -6.56 -1.21
C LYS A 383 -35.50 -7.39 -0.21
N THR A 384 -34.98 -7.56 1.02
CA THR A 384 -35.66 -8.26 2.11
C THR A 384 -36.80 -7.45 2.74
N ALA A 385 -36.76 -6.13 2.69
CA ALA A 385 -37.85 -5.26 3.15
C ALA A 385 -39.02 -5.14 2.15
N ASN A 386 -38.80 -5.51 0.88
CA ASN A 386 -39.83 -5.49 -0.18
C ASN A 386 -40.30 -6.87 -0.60
N ALA A 387 -39.85 -7.94 0.08
CA ALA A 387 -40.30 -9.34 -0.05
C ALA A 387 -41.15 -9.75 1.16
#